data_2ec84b52df65c0d8dc0522cc89df9d9e
#
_entry.id   2ec84b52df65c0d8dc0522cc89df9d9e
#
_cell.length_a   1.000
_cell.length_b   1.000
_cell.length_c   1.000
_cell.angle_alpha   90.00
_cell.angle_beta   90.00
_cell.angle_gamma   90.00
#
_symmetry.space_group_name_H-M   'P 1'
#
loop_
_entity.id
_entity.type
_entity.pdbx_description
1 polymer ?
#
loop_
_entity_poly.entity_id
_entity_poly.type
_entity_poly.pdbx_seq_one_letter_code
_entity_poly.pdbx_strand_id
1 'polypeptide(L)'
;MNNNKKWEEYDTLVLPDGTEIDMLKLLNEQDRAKAALAHIEPFFAGLIGKVRFVYTFHVETQATDGYNIFVNPYFTSKLTLEQKVFVLAHEIMHNILNHLRRGRALNHPQDKSNIAADYEVNSQLEQMGITNANIMNSTGALYDKKYDNMGYEQIYATNPAGPSSGDKQQNDQNKHSKGGQNQQGGGGGGNQQYSADYKAGWAQAIEDYKNGKLKI
;
A
#
# COMPACT_ATOMS: atom_id res chain seq x y z
N MET A 1 23.71 -2.46 -22.64
CA MET A 1 22.65 -1.49 -23.04
C MET A 1 22.12 -0.89 -21.75
N ASN A 2 22.28 0.43 -21.55
CA ASN A 2 21.91 1.11 -20.31
C ASN A 2 20.40 1.16 -20.14
N ASN A 3 19.86 0.36 -19.22
CA ASN A 3 18.43 0.32 -18.88
C ASN A 3 18.06 1.26 -17.74
N ASN A 4 18.64 2.45 -17.70
CA ASN A 4 18.31 3.48 -16.70
C ASN A 4 17.31 4.50 -17.25
N LYS A 5 16.26 4.04 -17.93
CA LYS A 5 15.15 4.94 -18.23
C LYS A 5 14.42 5.27 -16.92
N LYS A 6 14.23 6.56 -16.65
CA LYS A 6 13.37 7.01 -15.55
C LYS A 6 11.91 6.79 -15.93
N TRP A 7 11.05 6.55 -14.97
CA TRP A 7 9.60 6.39 -15.19
C TRP A 7 8.96 7.54 -15.98
N GLU A 8 9.53 8.73 -15.86
CA GLU A 8 9.17 9.96 -16.58
C GLU A 8 9.35 9.85 -18.12
N GLU A 9 10.03 8.81 -18.59
CA GLU A 9 10.27 8.56 -20.02
C GLU A 9 9.21 7.62 -20.66
N TYR A 10 8.21 7.17 -19.87
CA TYR A 10 7.12 6.33 -20.36
C TYR A 10 5.82 7.13 -20.41
N ASP A 11 5.29 7.31 -21.59
CA ASP A 11 3.98 7.95 -21.78
C ASP A 11 2.86 7.01 -21.33
N THR A 12 2.94 5.73 -21.71
CA THR A 12 1.93 4.71 -21.40
C THR A 12 2.59 3.38 -21.05
N LEU A 13 2.12 2.78 -19.96
CA LEU A 13 2.49 1.45 -19.55
C LEU A 13 1.35 0.48 -19.89
N VAL A 14 1.64 -0.53 -20.70
CA VAL A 14 0.67 -1.57 -21.09
C VAL A 14 0.94 -2.81 -20.25
N LEU A 15 -0.06 -3.25 -19.47
CA LEU A 15 0.00 -4.46 -18.66
C LEU A 15 -0.30 -5.72 -19.50
N PRO A 16 0.05 -6.93 -19.02
CA PRO A 16 -0.19 -8.17 -19.74
C PRO A 16 -1.67 -8.45 -20.06
N ASP A 17 -2.60 -7.90 -19.28
CA ASP A 17 -4.05 -7.99 -19.49
C ASP A 17 -4.58 -6.94 -20.50
N GLY A 18 -3.69 -6.14 -21.09
CA GLY A 18 -4.03 -5.06 -22.00
C GLY A 18 -4.44 -3.75 -21.32
N THR A 19 -4.41 -3.69 -20.00
CA THR A 19 -4.69 -2.43 -19.29
C THR A 19 -3.59 -1.41 -19.59
N GLU A 20 -3.99 -0.20 -19.98
CA GLU A 20 -3.09 0.91 -20.23
C GLU A 20 -3.07 1.86 -19.03
N ILE A 21 -1.88 2.26 -18.60
CA ILE A 21 -1.66 3.25 -17.54
C ILE A 21 -0.90 4.41 -18.16
N ASP A 22 -1.55 5.58 -18.19
CA ASP A 22 -0.90 6.85 -18.53
C ASP A 22 0.01 7.26 -17.36
N MET A 23 1.30 7.08 -17.54
CA MET A 23 2.29 7.32 -16.48
C MET A 23 2.47 8.81 -16.21
N LEU A 24 2.38 9.67 -17.24
CA LEU A 24 2.48 11.12 -17.05
C LEU A 24 1.31 11.64 -16.21
N LYS A 25 0.09 11.18 -16.53
CA LYS A 25 -1.10 11.49 -15.72
C LYS A 25 -0.94 10.98 -14.28
N LEU A 26 -0.47 9.75 -14.09
CA LEU A 26 -0.26 9.16 -12.77
C LEU A 26 0.71 9.99 -11.94
N LEU A 27 1.86 10.38 -12.51
CA LEU A 27 2.87 11.19 -11.84
C LEU A 27 2.32 12.57 -11.46
N ASN A 28 1.61 13.24 -12.37
CA ASN A 28 0.97 14.52 -12.12
C ASN A 28 -0.08 14.44 -11.00
N GLU A 29 -0.89 13.39 -11.00
CA GLU A 29 -1.89 13.17 -9.94
C GLU A 29 -1.23 12.85 -8.59
N GLN A 30 -0.10 12.14 -8.58
CA GLN A 30 0.66 11.87 -7.38
C GLN A 30 1.29 13.17 -6.81
N ASP A 31 1.79 14.05 -7.67
CA ASP A 31 2.32 15.34 -7.22
C ASP A 31 1.19 16.26 -6.70
N ARG A 32 0.01 16.21 -7.30
CA ARG A 32 -1.17 16.89 -6.76
C ARG A 32 -1.56 16.34 -5.38
N ALA A 33 -1.49 15.02 -5.17
CA ALA A 33 -1.77 14.41 -3.87
C ALA A 33 -0.74 14.86 -2.81
N LYS A 34 0.54 14.91 -3.16
CA LYS A 34 1.60 15.45 -2.28
C LYS A 34 1.34 16.90 -1.90
N ALA A 35 1.01 17.74 -2.88
CA ALA A 35 0.69 19.15 -2.65
C ALA A 35 -0.56 19.33 -1.80
N ALA A 36 -1.61 18.55 -2.06
CA ALA A 36 -2.84 18.58 -1.28
C ALA A 36 -2.60 18.16 0.17
N LEU A 37 -1.85 17.07 0.40
CA LEU A 37 -1.50 16.63 1.75
C LEU A 37 -0.69 17.69 2.51
N ALA A 38 0.30 18.29 1.86
CA ALA A 38 1.11 19.36 2.44
C ALA A 38 0.30 20.62 2.76
N HIS A 39 -0.79 20.86 2.02
CA HIS A 39 -1.70 21.97 2.29
C HIS A 39 -2.67 21.68 3.44
N ILE A 40 -3.22 20.46 3.49
CA ILE A 40 -4.14 20.03 4.56
C ILE A 40 -3.42 20.02 5.91
N GLU A 41 -2.23 19.42 5.92
CA GLU A 41 -1.41 19.30 7.12
C GLU A 41 0.06 19.61 6.80
N PRO A 42 0.52 20.86 7.07
CA PRO A 42 1.86 21.31 6.71
C PRO A 42 3.02 20.47 7.29
N PHE A 43 2.77 19.72 8.35
CA PHE A 43 3.74 18.82 8.94
C PHE A 43 4.23 17.77 7.92
N PHE A 44 3.35 17.28 7.04
CA PHE A 44 3.71 16.32 6.00
C PHE A 44 4.64 16.89 4.92
N ALA A 45 4.63 18.21 4.69
CA ALA A 45 5.47 18.80 3.64
C ALA A 45 6.97 18.51 3.81
N GLY A 46 7.46 18.61 5.06
CA GLY A 46 8.85 18.30 5.38
C GLY A 46 9.20 16.82 5.24
N LEU A 47 8.23 15.94 5.39
CA LEU A 47 8.41 14.50 5.32
C LEU A 47 8.32 13.98 3.88
N ILE A 48 7.39 14.52 3.09
CA ILE A 48 7.27 14.21 1.64
C ILE A 48 8.62 14.48 0.94
N GLY A 49 9.30 15.57 1.29
CA GLY A 49 10.60 15.91 0.72
C GLY A 49 11.76 14.99 1.14
N LYS A 50 11.57 14.16 2.16
CA LYS A 50 12.60 13.24 2.68
C LYS A 50 12.45 11.80 2.22
N VAL A 51 11.27 11.41 1.76
CA VAL A 51 11.01 10.07 1.27
C VAL A 51 11.24 9.99 -0.24
N ARG A 52 11.73 8.85 -0.69
CA ARG A 52 11.92 8.57 -2.11
C ARG A 52 10.75 7.74 -2.62
N PHE A 53 10.16 8.15 -3.73
CA PHE A 53 9.08 7.40 -4.39
C PHE A 53 9.68 6.43 -5.39
N VAL A 54 9.30 5.15 -5.29
CA VAL A 54 9.76 4.07 -6.16
C VAL A 54 8.52 3.41 -6.75
N TYR A 55 8.31 3.62 -8.05
CA TYR A 55 7.21 2.97 -8.75
C TYR A 55 7.61 1.53 -9.05
N THR A 56 6.77 0.59 -8.66
CA THR A 56 7.10 -0.83 -8.77
C THR A 56 5.84 -1.68 -8.71
N PHE A 57 5.92 -2.82 -9.32
CA PHE A 57 4.90 -3.84 -9.23
C PHE A 57 5.20 -4.93 -8.18
N HIS A 58 6.24 -4.79 -7.39
CA HIS A 58 6.57 -5.74 -6.31
C HIS A 58 5.68 -5.60 -5.06
N VAL A 59 4.87 -4.55 -4.99
CA VAL A 59 3.88 -4.34 -3.95
C VAL A 59 2.47 -4.35 -4.56
N GLU A 60 1.49 -4.85 -3.84
CA GLU A 60 0.11 -4.91 -4.35
C GLU A 60 -0.55 -3.51 -4.37
N THR A 61 -0.21 -2.69 -3.40
CA THR A 61 -0.77 -1.35 -3.21
C THR A 61 0.34 -0.29 -3.13
N GLN A 62 0.56 0.27 -1.96
CA GLN A 62 1.75 1.03 -1.61
C GLN A 62 2.38 0.42 -0.36
N ALA A 63 3.64 0.70 -0.12
CA ALA A 63 4.36 0.21 1.04
C ALA A 63 5.54 1.13 1.37
N THR A 64 6.04 1.06 2.60
CA THR A 64 7.27 1.76 2.97
C THR A 64 8.28 0.85 3.66
N ASP A 65 9.56 1.15 3.45
CA ASP A 65 10.68 0.55 4.18
C ASP A 65 11.31 1.50 5.23
N GLY A 66 10.70 2.69 5.38
CA GLY A 66 11.19 3.75 6.24
C GLY A 66 11.94 4.86 5.51
N TYR A 67 12.40 4.62 4.28
CA TYR A 67 13.13 5.57 3.43
C TYR A 67 12.45 5.78 2.09
N ASN A 68 11.88 4.71 1.55
CA ASN A 68 11.20 4.71 0.27
C ASN A 68 9.70 4.50 0.51
N ILE A 69 8.90 5.07 -0.39
CA ILE A 69 7.50 4.70 -0.59
C ILE A 69 7.44 3.98 -1.93
N PHE A 70 7.12 2.70 -1.88
CA PHE A 70 6.89 1.88 -3.06
C PHE A 70 5.47 2.08 -3.54
N VAL A 71 5.32 2.46 -4.79
CA VAL A 71 4.02 2.82 -5.38
C VAL A 71 3.68 1.85 -6.49
N ASN A 72 2.59 1.11 -6.33
CA ASN A 72 2.08 0.29 -7.42
C ASN A 72 1.31 1.18 -8.43
N PRO A 73 1.77 1.29 -9.68
CA PRO A 73 1.13 2.16 -10.67
C PRO A 73 -0.32 1.76 -10.96
N TYR A 74 -0.61 0.46 -11.05
CA TYR A 74 -1.95 -0.05 -11.36
C TYR A 74 -2.95 0.26 -10.24
N PHE A 75 -2.57 0.00 -9.00
CA PHE A 75 -3.40 0.34 -7.85
C PHE A 75 -3.63 1.86 -7.80
N THR A 76 -2.55 2.62 -7.87
CA THR A 76 -2.60 4.08 -7.71
C THR A 76 -3.35 4.78 -8.84
N SER A 77 -3.32 4.26 -10.07
CA SER A 77 -4.05 4.83 -11.20
C SER A 77 -5.57 4.79 -11.03
N LYS A 78 -6.07 3.86 -10.21
CA LYS A 78 -7.50 3.68 -9.94
C LYS A 78 -8.04 4.57 -8.81
N LEU A 79 -7.15 5.15 -8.01
CA LEU A 79 -7.53 5.96 -6.87
C LEU A 79 -7.96 7.36 -7.28
N THR A 80 -8.97 7.88 -6.58
CA THR A 80 -9.30 9.32 -6.63
C THR A 80 -8.18 10.14 -5.98
N LEU A 81 -8.19 11.45 -6.17
CA LEU A 81 -7.20 12.33 -5.53
C LEU A 81 -7.24 12.21 -3.99
N GLU A 82 -8.43 12.18 -3.41
CA GLU A 82 -8.61 12.05 -1.95
C GLU A 82 -8.08 10.71 -1.43
N GLN A 83 -8.33 9.62 -2.15
CA GLN A 83 -7.76 8.31 -1.82
C GLN A 83 -6.23 8.30 -1.94
N LYS A 84 -5.66 8.97 -2.97
CA LYS A 84 -4.20 9.12 -3.10
C LYS A 84 -3.59 9.90 -1.94
N VAL A 85 -4.25 10.98 -1.49
CA VAL A 85 -3.85 11.76 -0.32
C VAL A 85 -3.83 10.89 0.93
N PHE A 86 -4.91 10.13 1.15
CA PHE A 86 -5.02 9.21 2.29
C PHE A 86 -3.93 8.13 2.27
N VAL A 87 -3.77 7.42 1.16
CA VAL A 87 -2.79 6.33 1.06
C VAL A 87 -1.36 6.86 1.23
N LEU A 88 -1.07 8.03 0.65
CA LEU A 88 0.23 8.70 0.83
C LEU A 88 0.49 9.06 2.31
N ALA A 89 -0.50 9.65 2.98
CA ALA A 89 -0.39 9.99 4.39
C ALA A 89 -0.19 8.75 5.25
N HIS A 90 -0.89 7.65 4.94
CA HIS A 90 -0.79 6.37 5.61
C HIS A 90 0.65 5.82 5.58
N GLU A 91 1.28 5.76 4.40
CA GLU A 91 2.66 5.28 4.29
C GLU A 91 3.67 6.17 5.04
N ILE A 92 3.47 7.49 5.00
CA ILE A 92 4.33 8.42 5.74
C ILE A 92 4.13 8.24 7.26
N MET A 93 2.90 8.01 7.73
CA MET A 93 2.62 7.78 9.15
C MET A 93 3.30 6.52 9.68
N HIS A 94 3.41 5.44 8.91
CA HIS A 94 4.21 4.28 9.32
C HIS A 94 5.66 4.66 9.63
N ASN A 95 6.24 5.58 8.87
CA ASN A 95 7.61 6.06 9.10
C ASN A 95 7.68 6.95 10.35
N ILE A 96 6.73 7.86 10.53
CA ILE A 96 6.64 8.75 11.69
C ILE A 96 6.52 7.95 12.98
N LEU A 97 5.60 6.99 13.00
CA LEU A 97 5.30 6.13 14.14
C LEU A 97 6.33 5.01 14.32
N ASN A 98 7.28 4.92 13.38
CA ASN A 98 8.41 3.99 13.43
C ASN A 98 7.99 2.51 13.56
N HIS A 99 6.87 2.14 12.92
CA HIS A 99 6.24 0.83 13.07
C HIS A 99 7.16 -0.33 12.72
N LEU A 100 7.91 -0.22 11.63
CA LEU A 100 8.86 -1.27 11.18
C LEU A 100 9.92 -1.56 12.25
N ARG A 101 10.44 -0.52 12.91
CA ARG A 101 11.44 -0.69 13.96
C ARG A 101 10.82 -1.20 15.25
N ARG A 102 9.64 -0.68 15.63
CA ARG A 102 8.91 -1.12 16.83
C ARG A 102 8.55 -2.61 16.72
N GLY A 103 7.98 -3.04 15.61
CA GLY A 103 7.64 -4.44 15.37
C GLY A 103 8.85 -5.37 15.44
N ARG A 104 9.97 -4.98 14.81
CA ARG A 104 11.21 -5.76 14.85
C ARG A 104 11.81 -5.83 16.26
N ALA A 105 11.85 -4.70 16.97
CA ALA A 105 12.38 -4.64 18.35
C ALA A 105 11.60 -5.51 19.33
N LEU A 106 10.31 -5.69 19.09
CA LEU A 106 9.42 -6.51 19.90
C LEU A 106 9.28 -7.96 19.41
N ASN A 107 9.96 -8.31 18.32
CA ASN A 107 9.86 -9.61 17.66
C ASN A 107 8.41 -9.97 17.29
N HIS A 108 7.60 -8.99 16.92
CA HIS A 108 6.23 -9.22 16.51
C HIS A 108 6.17 -9.84 15.10
N PRO A 109 5.40 -10.92 14.89
CA PRO A 109 5.10 -11.43 13.56
C PRO A 109 4.56 -10.32 12.66
N GLN A 110 5.09 -10.22 11.43
CA GLN A 110 4.85 -9.07 10.57
C GLN A 110 3.38 -8.88 10.23
N ASP A 111 2.66 -9.95 9.91
CA ASP A 111 1.25 -9.87 9.53
C ASP A 111 0.39 -9.24 10.64
N LYS A 112 0.58 -9.70 11.87
CA LYS A 112 -0.12 -9.13 13.03
C LYS A 112 0.35 -7.72 13.39
N SER A 113 1.64 -7.46 13.19
CA SER A 113 2.25 -6.15 13.38
C SER A 113 1.64 -5.13 12.42
N ASN A 114 1.52 -5.47 11.13
CA ASN A 114 0.91 -4.59 10.13
C ASN A 114 -0.55 -4.27 10.48
N ILE A 115 -1.35 -5.28 10.85
CA ILE A 115 -2.75 -5.06 11.24
C ILE A 115 -2.86 -4.05 12.39
N ALA A 116 -2.06 -4.21 13.43
CA ALA A 116 -2.08 -3.30 14.58
C ALA A 116 -1.60 -1.88 14.20
N ALA A 117 -0.57 -1.80 13.37
CA ALA A 117 -0.03 -0.56 12.88
C ALA A 117 -1.02 0.20 11.98
N ASP A 118 -1.75 -0.52 11.11
CA ASP A 118 -2.77 0.07 10.25
C ASP A 118 -3.93 0.67 11.05
N TYR A 119 -4.38 -0.01 12.11
CA TYR A 119 -5.40 0.56 12.99
C TYR A 119 -4.91 1.83 13.70
N GLU A 120 -3.67 1.89 14.19
CA GLU A 120 -3.10 3.10 14.78
C GLU A 120 -3.03 4.23 13.76
N VAL A 121 -2.48 3.98 12.58
CA VAL A 121 -2.35 4.98 11.51
C VAL A 121 -3.71 5.52 11.09
N ASN A 122 -4.65 4.64 10.78
CA ASN A 122 -5.95 5.04 10.24
C ASN A 122 -6.78 5.81 11.27
N SER A 123 -6.70 5.43 12.55
CA SER A 123 -7.32 6.18 13.64
C SER A 123 -6.73 7.59 13.77
N GLN A 124 -5.40 7.74 13.70
CA GLN A 124 -4.78 9.06 13.76
C GLN A 124 -5.10 9.93 12.54
N LEU A 125 -5.10 9.36 11.33
CA LEU A 125 -5.45 10.11 10.12
C LEU A 125 -6.91 10.57 10.11
N GLU A 126 -7.81 9.78 10.66
CA GLU A 126 -9.22 10.16 10.85
C GLU A 126 -9.33 11.34 11.83
N GLN A 127 -8.66 11.26 12.97
CA GLN A 127 -8.65 12.33 13.98
C GLN A 127 -8.01 13.62 13.45
N MET A 128 -7.03 13.53 12.55
CA MET A 128 -6.41 14.68 11.86
C MET A 128 -7.31 15.25 10.74
N GLY A 129 -8.42 14.61 10.40
CA GLY A 129 -9.30 15.01 9.32
C GLY A 129 -8.73 14.82 7.91
N ILE A 130 -7.68 14.01 7.77
CA ILE A 130 -7.04 13.67 6.48
C ILE A 130 -7.87 12.62 5.73
N THR A 131 -8.60 11.81 6.45
CA THR A 131 -9.49 10.76 5.91
C THR A 131 -10.83 10.75 6.63
N ASN A 132 -11.74 9.92 6.15
CA ASN A 132 -13.03 9.65 6.77
C ASN A 132 -13.48 8.22 6.44
N ALA A 133 -14.57 7.80 7.07
CA ALA A 133 -15.10 6.44 6.90
C ALA A 133 -15.36 6.04 5.43
N ASN A 134 -15.80 6.97 4.58
CA ASN A 134 -16.07 6.68 3.16
C ASN A 134 -14.77 6.39 2.40
N ILE A 135 -13.73 7.19 2.60
CA ILE A 135 -12.42 6.99 1.98
C ILE A 135 -11.82 5.69 2.48
N MET A 136 -11.81 5.44 3.78
CA MET A 136 -11.28 4.23 4.38
C MET A 136 -12.01 2.97 3.87
N ASN A 137 -13.34 2.98 3.85
CA ASN A 137 -14.12 1.86 3.32
C ASN A 137 -13.84 1.60 1.84
N SER A 138 -13.73 2.65 1.04
CA SER A 138 -13.50 2.53 -0.41
C SER A 138 -12.09 2.06 -0.78
N THR A 139 -11.12 2.28 0.10
CA THR A 139 -9.74 1.76 -0.02
C THR A 139 -9.54 0.44 0.70
N GLY A 140 -10.54 -0.01 1.47
CA GLY A 140 -10.47 -1.21 2.29
C GLY A 140 -9.55 -1.08 3.51
N ALA A 141 -9.30 0.13 3.97
CA ALA A 141 -8.43 0.39 5.11
C ALA A 141 -9.06 -0.12 6.42
N LEU A 142 -8.22 -0.65 7.29
CA LEU A 142 -8.65 -1.15 8.60
C LEU A 142 -8.95 0.00 9.55
N TYR A 143 -10.18 0.13 9.98
CA TYR A 143 -10.57 1.11 10.98
C TYR A 143 -11.62 0.54 11.94
N ASP A 144 -11.41 0.78 13.23
CA ASP A 144 -12.40 0.46 14.26
C ASP A 144 -12.21 1.48 15.40
N LYS A 145 -13.25 2.21 15.69
CA LYS A 145 -13.27 3.27 16.71
C LYS A 145 -12.81 2.82 18.10
N LYS A 146 -12.91 1.52 18.39
CA LYS A 146 -12.42 0.99 19.68
C LYS A 146 -10.89 1.14 19.85
N TYR A 147 -10.15 1.35 18.75
CA TYR A 147 -8.70 1.55 18.75
C TYR A 147 -8.29 3.02 18.76
N ASP A 148 -9.25 3.95 18.76
CA ASP A 148 -8.94 5.39 18.85
C ASP A 148 -8.13 5.68 20.11
N ASN A 149 -7.11 6.52 19.95
CA ASN A 149 -6.15 6.89 21.01
C ASN A 149 -5.34 5.72 21.61
N MET A 150 -5.31 4.56 20.96
CA MET A 150 -4.44 3.45 21.33
C MET A 150 -3.18 3.45 20.46
N GLY A 151 -2.03 3.20 21.09
CA GLY A 151 -0.78 2.99 20.38
C GLY A 151 -0.64 1.55 19.87
N TYR A 152 0.26 1.35 18.91
CA TYR A 152 0.55 0.10 18.24
C TYR A 152 0.65 -1.11 19.19
N GLU A 153 1.41 -1.00 20.29
CA GLU A 153 1.61 -2.11 21.25
C GLU A 153 0.32 -2.47 21.97
N GLN A 154 -0.50 -1.48 22.29
CA GLN A 154 -1.79 -1.69 22.94
C GLN A 154 -2.74 -2.40 21.99
N ILE A 155 -2.82 -1.94 20.73
CA ILE A 155 -3.65 -2.57 19.70
C ILE A 155 -3.16 -3.99 19.43
N TYR A 156 -1.85 -4.18 19.27
CA TYR A 156 -1.25 -5.50 19.04
C TYR A 156 -1.62 -6.50 20.17
N ALA A 157 -1.59 -6.04 21.42
CA ALA A 157 -1.94 -6.88 22.58
C ALA A 157 -3.41 -7.34 22.57
N THR A 158 -4.30 -6.63 21.89
CA THR A 158 -5.70 -7.07 21.74
C THR A 158 -5.87 -8.19 20.72
N ASN A 159 -4.80 -8.56 19.98
CA ASN A 159 -4.83 -9.51 18.87
C ASN A 159 -5.90 -9.12 17.82
N PRO A 160 -5.79 -7.93 17.21
CA PRO A 160 -6.80 -7.41 16.32
C PRO A 160 -7.04 -8.33 15.13
N ALA A 161 -8.31 -8.44 14.71
CA ALA A 161 -8.65 -9.14 13.50
C ALA A 161 -8.13 -8.38 12.28
N GLY A 162 -7.54 -9.09 11.35
CA GLY A 162 -7.25 -8.57 10.01
C GLY A 162 -8.55 -8.33 9.22
N PRO A 163 -8.43 -7.91 7.96
CA PRO A 163 -9.58 -7.73 7.08
C PRO A 163 -10.44 -8.99 7.14
N SER A 164 -11.71 -8.85 7.50
CA SER A 164 -12.61 -10.00 7.54
C SER A 164 -12.71 -10.55 6.14
N SER A 165 -12.37 -11.81 5.98
CA SER A 165 -12.77 -12.60 4.82
C SER A 165 -14.29 -12.78 4.91
N GLY A 166 -15.03 -11.68 4.68
CA GLY A 166 -16.48 -11.68 4.65
C GLY A 166 -16.97 -12.62 3.59
N ASP A 167 -17.78 -13.57 4.01
CA ASP A 167 -18.63 -14.44 3.23
C ASP A 167 -17.98 -15.20 2.05
N LYS A 168 -17.13 -16.14 2.38
CA LYS A 168 -17.01 -17.34 1.56
C LYS A 168 -18.13 -18.28 1.94
N GLN A 169 -19.26 -18.22 1.25
CA GLN A 169 -20.08 -19.42 1.09
C GLN A 169 -19.19 -20.54 0.56
N GLN A 170 -19.21 -21.62 1.30
CA GLN A 170 -18.52 -22.87 1.06
C GLN A 170 -18.60 -23.29 -0.42
N ASN A 171 -17.47 -23.56 -1.02
CA ASN A 171 -17.37 -24.80 -1.77
C ASN A 171 -15.96 -25.36 -1.66
N ASP A 172 -15.96 -26.63 -1.32
CA ASP A 172 -14.91 -27.48 -0.84
C ASP A 172 -13.75 -27.76 -1.81
N GLN A 173 -12.65 -28.10 -1.15
CA GLN A 173 -11.62 -29.08 -1.55
C GLN A 173 -10.60 -28.70 -2.62
N ASN A 174 -9.37 -28.32 -2.25
CA ASN A 174 -8.30 -29.29 -2.26
C ASN A 174 -7.01 -28.75 -1.63
N LYS A 175 -6.43 -29.61 -0.77
CA LYS A 175 -5.12 -29.47 -0.15
C LYS A 175 -3.99 -29.57 -1.20
N HIS A 176 -2.94 -28.78 -1.02
CA HIS A 176 -1.52 -29.17 -0.90
C HIS A 176 -0.66 -27.92 -1.04
N SER A 177 -0.08 -27.48 0.03
CA SER A 177 1.27 -27.73 0.56
C SER A 177 2.42 -27.18 -0.26
N LYS A 178 3.17 -26.39 0.49
CA LYS A 178 4.61 -26.16 0.51
C LYS A 178 5.19 -25.04 -0.35
N GLY A 179 5.64 -24.04 0.36
CA GLY A 179 7.07 -23.67 0.42
C GLY A 179 7.45 -22.59 -0.57
N GLY A 180 7.64 -21.41 -0.08
CA GLY A 180 8.35 -20.35 -0.76
C GLY A 180 8.39 -19.12 0.12
N GLN A 181 9.49 -18.98 0.81
CA GLN A 181 9.85 -17.81 1.60
C GLN A 181 9.93 -16.57 0.72
N ASN A 182 9.58 -15.45 1.37
CA ASN A 182 9.99 -14.05 1.12
C ASN A 182 9.11 -13.19 0.23
N GLN A 183 8.70 -12.20 0.81
CA GLN A 183 8.92 -10.76 0.92
C GLN A 183 7.59 -10.05 0.90
N GLN A 184 7.18 -9.51 2.08
CA GLN A 184 7.45 -8.14 2.47
C GLN A 184 6.85 -7.11 1.52
N GLY A 185 5.69 -6.70 1.85
CA GLY A 185 5.09 -5.44 1.51
C GLY A 185 4.00 -5.20 2.52
N GLY A 186 4.33 -4.56 3.64
CA GLY A 186 3.32 -3.99 4.51
C GLY A 186 2.77 -2.78 3.79
N GLY A 187 1.64 -2.93 3.17
CA GLY A 187 0.89 -1.83 2.61
C GLY A 187 -0.51 -1.90 3.16
N GLY A 188 -0.98 -0.85 3.79
CA GLY A 188 -2.36 -0.69 4.17
C GLY A 188 -3.24 -0.71 2.92
N GLY A 189 -3.68 -1.89 2.56
CA GLY A 189 -4.58 -2.12 1.47
C GLY A 189 -5.62 -3.12 1.92
N GLY A 190 -6.84 -2.67 2.07
CA GLY A 190 -7.95 -3.57 2.28
C GLY A 190 -7.95 -4.64 1.21
N ASN A 191 -8.30 -5.81 1.63
CA ASN A 191 -8.38 -7.02 0.84
C ASN A 191 -9.37 -6.84 -0.33
N GLN A 192 -8.98 -6.09 -1.36
CA GLN A 192 -9.64 -6.21 -2.65
C GLN A 192 -9.30 -7.61 -3.14
N GLN A 193 -10.30 -8.46 -3.16
CA GLN A 193 -10.21 -9.79 -3.71
C GLN A 193 -10.00 -9.66 -5.23
N TYR A 194 -8.76 -9.51 -5.61
CA TYR A 194 -8.36 -9.55 -7.02
C TYR A 194 -8.71 -10.91 -7.59
N SER A 195 -9.25 -10.93 -8.82
CA SER A 195 -9.58 -12.16 -9.52
C SER A 195 -8.34 -13.07 -9.63
N ALA A 196 -8.56 -14.38 -9.74
CA ALA A 196 -7.46 -15.33 -9.96
C ALA A 196 -6.63 -14.95 -11.20
N ASP A 197 -7.30 -14.43 -12.23
CA ASP A 197 -6.66 -13.95 -13.48
C ASP A 197 -5.78 -12.72 -13.25
N TYR A 198 -6.18 -11.80 -12.36
CA TYR A 198 -5.36 -10.67 -11.97
C TYR A 198 -4.08 -11.13 -11.25
N LYS A 199 -4.21 -12.05 -10.28
CA LYS A 199 -3.05 -12.59 -9.55
C LYS A 199 -2.11 -13.37 -10.48
N ALA A 200 -2.63 -14.10 -11.44
CA ALA A 200 -1.84 -14.83 -12.43
C ALA A 200 -1.14 -13.88 -13.41
N GLY A 201 -1.85 -12.90 -13.95
CA GLY A 201 -1.27 -11.86 -14.81
C GLY A 201 -0.20 -11.03 -14.10
N TRP A 202 -0.40 -10.80 -12.82
CA TRP A 202 0.52 -10.09 -11.95
C TRP A 202 1.80 -10.90 -11.67
N ALA A 203 1.67 -12.18 -11.33
CA ALA A 203 2.81 -13.07 -11.17
C ALA A 203 3.63 -13.18 -12.46
N GLN A 204 2.95 -13.23 -13.61
CA GLN A 204 3.59 -13.24 -14.92
C GLN A 204 4.32 -11.92 -15.21
N ALA A 205 3.71 -10.77 -14.90
CA ALA A 205 4.33 -9.46 -15.07
C ALA A 205 5.61 -9.29 -14.24
N ILE A 206 5.61 -9.78 -12.99
CA ILE A 206 6.80 -9.83 -12.14
C ILE A 206 7.88 -10.71 -12.76
N GLU A 207 7.51 -11.88 -13.25
CA GLU A 207 8.43 -12.83 -13.89
C GLU A 207 9.02 -12.25 -15.17
N ASP A 208 8.20 -11.62 -16.00
CA ASP A 208 8.64 -10.97 -17.25
C ASP A 208 9.52 -9.75 -16.99
N TYR A 209 9.27 -9.01 -15.91
CA TYR A 209 10.17 -7.95 -15.44
C TYR A 209 11.52 -8.51 -14.99
N LYS A 210 11.54 -9.55 -14.15
CA LYS A 210 12.76 -10.23 -13.70
C LYS A 210 13.57 -10.80 -14.86
N ASN A 211 12.89 -11.28 -15.89
CA ASN A 211 13.49 -11.88 -17.08
C ASN A 211 13.84 -10.84 -18.16
N GLY A 212 13.65 -9.53 -17.90
CA GLY A 212 13.94 -8.45 -18.84
C GLY A 212 13.05 -8.44 -20.09
N LYS A 213 11.91 -9.12 -20.05
CA LYS A 213 10.92 -9.14 -21.13
C LYS A 213 9.99 -7.93 -21.07
N LEU A 214 9.65 -7.46 -19.86
CA LEU A 214 9.06 -6.14 -19.66
C LEU A 214 10.21 -5.13 -19.66
N LYS A 215 10.32 -4.38 -20.73
CA LYS A 215 11.20 -3.21 -20.77
C LYS A 215 10.47 -2.09 -20.04
N ILE A 216 10.79 -1.92 -18.80
CA ILE A 216 10.43 -0.75 -18.01
C ILE A 216 11.60 0.21 -18.06
#